data_4583394a4f5f5b92ce0fbe7f218338a1
#
_entry.id   4583394a4f5f5b92ce0fbe7f218338a1
#
_cell.length_a   1.000
_cell.length_b   1.000
_cell.length_c   1.000
_cell.angle_alpha   90.00
_cell.angle_beta   90.00
_cell.angle_gamma   90.00
#
_symmetry.space_group_name_H-M   'P 1'
#
loop_
_entity.id
_entity.type
_entity.pdbx_description
1 polymer ?
#
loop_
_entity_poly.entity_id
_entity_poly.type
_entity_poly.pdbx_seq_one_letter_code
_entity_poly.pdbx_strand_id
1 'polypeptide(L)'
;MDAVRLEAVTKRFNTLTAVEKLSFSIPEGKVFGLLGPNGAGKTTTLRMLMRVLIPDEGSIEVLGTPADDRTPDAIGYLPEERGLYPRMKIREVLVFLAALKGLTEAEADRGARQWLERLELGEWVNKKINDLSKGMQQKVQFIAAVLHRPPILILDEPFTGLDPVNAALIKDIMLELRDQGSTIILSTHRMEQVEMMCDSICLIDHGRPILAGELKAIKRSFGKNTVRIEYTGNGQFLDLPHVVERLNRHGAAVDVKLRPGANAQEILKAAVADGVEITRFELVEPPLNDIFIEKVSSTNA
;
A
#
# COMPACT_ATOMS: atom_id res chain seq x y z
N MET A 1 -12.49 -16.33 -6.21
CA MET A 1 -13.60 -15.38 -6.48
C MET A 1 -13.03 -13.98 -6.32
N ASP A 2 -13.62 -12.95 -6.97
CA ASP A 2 -13.15 -11.57 -6.75
C ASP A 2 -13.86 -10.98 -5.53
N ALA A 3 -13.10 -10.44 -4.58
CA ALA A 3 -13.66 -9.69 -3.45
C ALA A 3 -14.15 -8.30 -3.89
N VAL A 4 -13.46 -7.72 -4.88
CA VAL A 4 -13.82 -6.41 -5.44
C VAL A 4 -13.59 -6.42 -6.94
N ARG A 5 -14.51 -5.83 -7.71
CA ARG A 5 -14.38 -5.64 -9.15
C ARG A 5 -14.88 -4.27 -9.54
N LEU A 6 -14.06 -3.53 -10.27
CA LEU A 6 -14.41 -2.25 -10.90
C LEU A 6 -14.39 -2.42 -12.41
N GLU A 7 -15.42 -1.92 -13.09
CA GLU A 7 -15.50 -1.93 -14.56
C GLU A 7 -15.78 -0.52 -15.08
N ALA A 8 -14.80 0.07 -15.78
CA ALA A 8 -14.85 1.37 -16.43
C ALA A 8 -15.38 2.51 -15.53
N VAL A 9 -15.04 2.47 -14.23
CA VAL A 9 -15.55 3.42 -13.24
C VAL A 9 -15.01 4.82 -13.50
N THR A 10 -15.92 5.79 -13.57
CA THR A 10 -15.59 7.21 -13.76
C THR A 10 -16.26 8.06 -12.68
N LYS A 11 -15.51 9.04 -12.13
CA LYS A 11 -16.03 10.02 -11.18
C LYS A 11 -15.59 11.43 -11.55
N ARG A 12 -16.58 12.32 -11.66
CA ARG A 12 -16.36 13.75 -11.97
C ARG A 12 -16.84 14.63 -10.82
N PHE A 13 -16.13 15.71 -10.59
CA PHE A 13 -16.52 16.78 -9.67
C PHE A 13 -16.45 18.10 -10.45
N ASN A 14 -17.57 18.67 -10.79
CA ASN A 14 -17.67 19.86 -11.66
C ASN A 14 -16.82 19.70 -12.94
N THR A 15 -15.74 20.41 -13.06
CA THR A 15 -14.82 20.38 -14.22
C THR A 15 -13.69 19.36 -14.09
N LEU A 16 -13.51 18.74 -12.91
CA LEU A 16 -12.42 17.80 -12.64
C LEU A 16 -12.90 16.36 -12.80
N THR A 17 -12.26 15.57 -13.64
CA THR A 17 -12.40 14.11 -13.66
C THR A 17 -11.39 13.51 -12.67
N ALA A 18 -11.87 13.12 -11.50
CA ALA A 18 -11.02 12.58 -10.43
C ALA A 18 -10.64 11.11 -10.64
N VAL A 19 -11.50 10.34 -11.34
CA VAL A 19 -11.25 8.94 -11.76
C VAL A 19 -11.85 8.76 -13.13
N GLU A 20 -11.10 8.16 -14.06
CA GLU A 20 -11.50 7.98 -15.46
C GLU A 20 -11.32 6.54 -15.91
N LYS A 21 -12.46 5.88 -16.23
CA LYS A 21 -12.54 4.51 -16.78
C LYS A 21 -11.65 3.49 -16.05
N LEU A 22 -11.59 3.60 -14.72
CA LEU A 22 -10.78 2.72 -13.90
C LEU A 22 -11.38 1.32 -13.84
N SER A 23 -10.57 0.31 -14.19
CA SER A 23 -10.96 -1.10 -14.15
C SER A 23 -9.86 -1.93 -13.51
N PHE A 24 -10.21 -2.73 -12.51
CA PHE A 24 -9.37 -3.76 -11.91
C PHE A 24 -10.22 -4.74 -11.11
N SER A 25 -9.65 -5.92 -10.79
CA SER A 25 -10.25 -6.87 -9.86
C SER A 25 -9.27 -7.22 -8.74
N ILE A 26 -9.80 -7.58 -7.58
CA ILE A 26 -9.06 -7.96 -6.39
C ILE A 26 -9.55 -9.33 -5.95
N PRO A 27 -8.73 -10.39 -6.07
CA PRO A 27 -9.10 -11.72 -5.59
C PRO A 27 -9.26 -11.74 -4.06
N GLU A 28 -10.14 -12.62 -3.56
CA GLU A 28 -10.33 -12.85 -2.12
C GLU A 28 -9.03 -13.30 -1.44
N GLY A 29 -8.83 -12.87 -0.18
CA GLY A 29 -7.69 -13.26 0.65
C GLY A 29 -6.34 -12.76 0.13
N LYS A 30 -6.31 -11.66 -0.64
CA LYS A 30 -5.11 -11.05 -1.20
C LYS A 30 -4.87 -9.64 -0.66
N VAL A 31 -3.63 -9.20 -0.75
CA VAL A 31 -3.26 -7.81 -0.50
C VAL A 31 -3.12 -7.08 -1.83
N PHE A 32 -3.93 -6.06 -2.04
CA PHE A 32 -3.92 -5.22 -3.22
C PHE A 32 -3.44 -3.82 -2.91
N GLY A 33 -2.50 -3.31 -3.71
CA GLY A 33 -1.98 -1.95 -3.59
C GLY A 33 -2.64 -0.99 -4.59
N LEU A 34 -3.31 0.05 -4.10
CA LEU A 34 -3.76 1.17 -4.90
C LEU A 34 -2.76 2.32 -4.78
N LEU A 35 -1.99 2.55 -5.83
CA LEU A 35 -0.80 3.38 -5.81
C LEU A 35 -0.97 4.65 -6.64
N GLY A 36 -0.20 5.66 -6.30
CA GLY A 36 -0.13 6.91 -7.09
C GLY A 36 0.22 8.12 -6.23
N PRO A 37 0.57 9.24 -6.85
CA PRO A 37 0.86 10.48 -6.16
C PRO A 37 -0.39 11.03 -5.44
N ASN A 38 -0.18 12.08 -4.64
CA ASN A 38 -1.30 12.81 -4.04
C ASN A 38 -2.14 13.46 -5.15
N GLY A 39 -3.47 13.36 -5.01
CA GLY A 39 -4.40 13.84 -6.02
C GLY A 39 -4.64 12.87 -7.21
N ALA A 40 -3.98 11.70 -7.24
CA ALA A 40 -4.16 10.73 -8.35
C ALA A 40 -5.55 10.09 -8.43
N GLY A 41 -6.44 10.28 -7.43
CA GLY A 41 -7.77 9.68 -7.38
C GLY A 41 -7.92 8.48 -6.43
N LYS A 42 -6.87 8.11 -5.66
CA LYS A 42 -6.88 6.98 -4.72
C LYS A 42 -8.05 7.05 -3.74
N THR A 43 -8.09 8.08 -2.91
CA THR A 43 -9.14 8.27 -1.89
C THR A 43 -10.55 8.38 -2.51
N THR A 44 -10.68 8.98 -3.71
CA THR A 44 -11.95 8.99 -4.44
C THR A 44 -12.38 7.58 -4.82
N THR A 45 -11.46 6.75 -5.30
CA THR A 45 -11.73 5.33 -5.62
C THR A 45 -12.14 4.56 -4.38
N LEU A 46 -11.42 4.71 -3.26
CA LEU A 46 -11.79 4.06 -2.00
C LEU A 46 -13.16 4.48 -1.50
N ARG A 47 -13.49 5.77 -1.59
CA ARG A 47 -14.82 6.29 -1.22
C ARG A 47 -15.94 5.73 -2.09
N MET A 48 -15.68 5.44 -3.37
CA MET A 48 -16.64 4.76 -4.25
C MET A 48 -16.80 3.29 -3.85
N LEU A 49 -15.74 2.58 -3.52
CA LEU A 49 -15.80 1.20 -2.99
C LEU A 49 -16.65 1.10 -1.72
N MET A 50 -16.54 2.09 -0.85
CA MET A 50 -17.31 2.17 0.40
C MET A 50 -18.72 2.76 0.23
N ARG A 51 -19.17 3.01 -1.00
CA ARG A 51 -20.47 3.64 -1.28
C ARG A 51 -20.65 5.05 -0.66
N VAL A 52 -19.57 5.69 -0.19
CA VAL A 52 -19.57 7.11 0.25
C VAL A 52 -19.76 8.03 -0.96
N LEU A 53 -19.22 7.63 -2.11
CA LEU A 53 -19.44 8.27 -3.40
C LEU A 53 -20.05 7.26 -4.38
N ILE A 54 -20.93 7.75 -5.26
CA ILE A 54 -21.48 6.96 -6.34
C ILE A 54 -20.70 7.28 -7.61
N PRO A 55 -20.23 6.29 -8.39
CA PRO A 55 -19.62 6.54 -9.68
C PRO A 55 -20.62 7.17 -10.64
N ASP A 56 -20.14 8.01 -11.55
CA ASP A 56 -20.99 8.62 -12.59
C ASP A 56 -21.15 7.68 -13.79
N GLU A 57 -20.16 6.80 -14.03
CA GLU A 57 -20.17 5.76 -15.06
C GLU A 57 -19.47 4.49 -14.54
N GLY A 58 -19.79 3.35 -15.15
CA GLY A 58 -19.21 2.06 -14.80
C GLY A 58 -19.93 1.38 -13.64
N SER A 59 -19.38 0.26 -13.17
CA SER A 59 -19.94 -0.54 -12.10
C SER A 59 -18.89 -0.97 -11.09
N ILE A 60 -19.35 -1.19 -9.86
CA ILE A 60 -18.54 -1.71 -8.74
C ILE A 60 -19.29 -2.90 -8.16
N GLU A 61 -18.59 -4.03 -8.06
CA GLU A 61 -19.06 -5.22 -7.35
C GLU A 61 -18.18 -5.47 -6.13
N VAL A 62 -18.80 -5.85 -5.02
CA VAL A 62 -18.15 -6.20 -3.76
C VAL A 62 -18.69 -7.54 -3.29
N LEU A 63 -17.82 -8.51 -3.04
CA LEU A 63 -18.17 -9.88 -2.66
C LEU A 63 -19.21 -10.52 -3.61
N GLY A 64 -19.04 -10.29 -4.91
CA GLY A 64 -19.90 -10.86 -5.97
C GLY A 64 -21.27 -10.21 -6.12
N THR A 65 -21.54 -9.08 -5.45
CA THR A 65 -22.79 -8.32 -5.56
C THR A 65 -22.50 -6.87 -5.96
N PRO A 66 -23.41 -6.22 -6.73
CA PRO A 66 -23.30 -4.78 -6.99
C PRO A 66 -23.22 -4.00 -5.68
N ALA A 67 -22.32 -3.00 -5.63
CA ALA A 67 -22.16 -2.17 -4.45
C ALA A 67 -23.43 -1.41 -4.11
N ASP A 68 -23.94 -1.61 -2.90
CA ASP A 68 -25.18 -1.01 -2.38
C ASP A 68 -24.96 -0.36 -1.01
N ASP A 69 -26.03 0.09 -0.36
CA ASP A 69 -25.96 0.77 0.94
C ASP A 69 -25.54 -0.15 2.09
N ARG A 70 -25.49 -1.47 1.89
CA ARG A 70 -25.00 -2.47 2.86
C ARG A 70 -23.52 -2.83 2.64
N THR A 71 -22.97 -2.46 1.50
CA THR A 71 -21.53 -2.69 1.21
C THR A 71 -20.59 -2.22 2.33
N PRO A 72 -20.81 -1.05 2.99
CA PRO A 72 -19.99 -0.63 4.09
C PRO A 72 -19.95 -1.59 5.29
N ASP A 73 -21.00 -2.41 5.51
CA ASP A 73 -21.05 -3.34 6.65
C ASP A 73 -19.97 -4.44 6.53
N ALA A 74 -19.63 -4.83 5.31
CA ALA A 74 -18.61 -5.82 5.00
C ALA A 74 -17.19 -5.24 4.97
N ILE A 75 -17.03 -3.92 5.14
CA ILE A 75 -15.75 -3.22 5.00
C ILE A 75 -15.29 -2.64 6.33
N GLY A 76 -14.05 -2.96 6.71
CA GLY A 76 -13.29 -2.22 7.70
C GLY A 76 -12.51 -1.10 7.00
N TYR A 77 -12.59 0.12 7.50
CA TYR A 77 -11.92 1.27 6.88
C TYR A 77 -11.06 2.04 7.86
N LEU A 78 -9.82 2.22 7.49
CA LEU A 78 -8.87 3.13 8.12
C LEU A 78 -8.65 4.33 7.18
N PRO A 79 -9.17 5.52 7.49
CA PRO A 79 -8.92 6.72 6.69
C PRO A 79 -7.52 7.29 6.93
N GLU A 80 -6.99 8.03 5.94
CA GLU A 80 -5.75 8.82 6.08
C GLU A 80 -5.90 9.89 7.16
N GLU A 81 -7.05 10.58 7.18
CA GLU A 81 -7.35 11.60 8.20
C GLU A 81 -7.86 10.95 9.50
N ARG A 82 -7.48 11.54 10.63
CA ARG A 82 -7.90 11.04 11.94
C ARG A 82 -9.34 11.40 12.23
N GLY A 83 -10.22 10.40 12.12
CA GLY A 83 -11.67 10.52 12.32
C GLY A 83 -12.18 10.14 13.69
N LEU A 84 -11.31 9.94 14.70
CA LEU A 84 -11.75 9.54 16.04
C LEU A 84 -12.35 10.71 16.83
N TYR A 85 -13.29 10.43 17.71
CA TYR A 85 -13.95 11.40 18.58
C TYR A 85 -13.00 11.88 19.70
N PRO A 86 -12.47 13.11 19.65
CA PRO A 86 -11.33 13.52 20.49
C PRO A 86 -11.61 13.49 21.99
N ARG A 87 -12.86 13.75 22.40
CA ARG A 87 -13.27 13.87 23.82
C ARG A 87 -13.75 12.55 24.43
N MET A 88 -14.01 11.53 23.61
CA MET A 88 -14.41 10.20 24.07
C MET A 88 -13.21 9.40 24.58
N LYS A 89 -13.44 8.46 25.49
CA LYS A 89 -12.43 7.49 25.89
C LYS A 89 -12.23 6.44 24.79
N ILE A 90 -11.03 5.84 24.75
CA ILE A 90 -10.69 4.82 23.75
C ILE A 90 -11.73 3.70 23.72
N ARG A 91 -12.05 3.13 24.90
CA ARG A 91 -13.06 2.07 25.02
C ARG A 91 -14.41 2.49 24.45
N GLU A 92 -14.86 3.70 24.81
CA GLU A 92 -16.18 4.22 24.39
C GLU A 92 -16.24 4.35 22.85
N VAL A 93 -15.18 4.89 22.23
CA VAL A 93 -15.09 5.01 20.75
C VAL A 93 -15.10 3.65 20.08
N LEU A 94 -14.29 2.70 20.57
CA LEU A 94 -14.18 1.36 19.95
C LEU A 94 -15.50 0.59 20.06
N VAL A 95 -16.14 0.61 21.23
CA VAL A 95 -17.44 -0.03 21.45
C VAL A 95 -18.52 0.62 20.58
N PHE A 96 -18.56 1.95 20.51
CA PHE A 96 -19.50 2.68 19.67
C PHE A 96 -19.36 2.32 18.19
N LEU A 97 -18.12 2.38 17.66
CA LEU A 97 -17.88 2.06 16.24
C LEU A 97 -18.15 0.60 15.92
N ALA A 98 -17.84 -0.32 16.81
CA ALA A 98 -18.15 -1.74 16.66
C ALA A 98 -19.65 -2.03 16.69
N ALA A 99 -20.41 -1.31 17.53
CA ALA A 99 -21.86 -1.42 17.58
C ALA A 99 -22.54 -0.99 16.27
N LEU A 100 -21.99 0.04 15.59
CA LEU A 100 -22.44 0.44 14.25
C LEU A 100 -22.19 -0.65 13.20
N LYS A 101 -21.28 -1.58 13.47
CA LYS A 101 -20.97 -2.77 12.65
C LYS A 101 -21.67 -4.03 13.13
N GLY A 102 -22.66 -3.90 14.02
CA GLY A 102 -23.53 -4.99 14.47
C GLY A 102 -23.02 -5.82 15.64
N LEU A 103 -21.88 -5.48 16.26
CA LEU A 103 -21.41 -6.17 17.45
C LEU A 103 -22.24 -5.76 18.68
N THR A 104 -22.51 -6.70 19.58
CA THR A 104 -23.04 -6.40 20.89
C THR A 104 -21.99 -5.65 21.74
N GLU A 105 -22.43 -4.90 22.74
CA GLU A 105 -21.50 -4.16 23.63
C GLU A 105 -20.49 -5.10 24.30
N ALA A 106 -20.93 -6.29 24.73
CA ALA A 106 -20.06 -7.27 25.38
C ALA A 106 -18.98 -7.85 24.43
N GLU A 107 -19.34 -8.11 23.18
CA GLU A 107 -18.39 -8.55 22.14
C GLU A 107 -17.40 -7.44 21.80
N ALA A 108 -17.91 -6.23 21.60
CA ALA A 108 -17.10 -5.06 21.28
C ALA A 108 -16.10 -4.73 22.40
N ASP A 109 -16.54 -4.72 23.67
CA ASP A 109 -15.64 -4.46 24.80
C ASP A 109 -14.55 -5.52 24.94
N ARG A 110 -14.93 -6.79 24.84
CA ARG A 110 -13.97 -7.90 24.90
C ARG A 110 -12.93 -7.84 23.78
N GLY A 111 -13.39 -7.63 22.55
CA GLY A 111 -12.52 -7.52 21.39
C GLY A 111 -11.63 -6.27 21.48
N ALA A 112 -12.17 -5.14 21.89
CA ALA A 112 -11.42 -3.90 22.07
C ALA A 112 -10.27 -4.08 23.07
N ARG A 113 -10.51 -4.73 24.23
CA ARG A 113 -9.44 -5.01 25.21
C ARG A 113 -8.36 -5.91 24.63
N GLN A 114 -8.74 -6.99 23.95
CA GLN A 114 -7.78 -7.89 23.30
C GLN A 114 -6.89 -7.17 22.29
N TRP A 115 -7.48 -6.34 21.44
CA TRP A 115 -6.73 -5.55 20.46
C TRP A 115 -5.85 -4.48 21.10
N LEU A 116 -6.32 -3.82 22.16
CA LEU A 116 -5.54 -2.82 22.89
C LEU A 116 -4.31 -3.45 23.56
N GLU A 117 -4.46 -4.63 24.18
CA GLU A 117 -3.32 -5.38 24.74
C GLU A 117 -2.33 -5.76 23.63
N ARG A 118 -2.83 -6.29 22.51
CA ARG A 118 -1.99 -6.70 21.37
C ARG A 118 -1.20 -5.54 20.76
N LEU A 119 -1.75 -4.33 20.76
CA LEU A 119 -1.12 -3.12 20.25
C LEU A 119 -0.44 -2.28 21.33
N GLU A 120 -0.21 -2.86 22.52
CA GLU A 120 0.47 -2.20 23.65
C GLU A 120 -0.21 -0.91 24.13
N LEU A 121 -1.54 -0.91 24.11
CA LEU A 121 -2.39 0.22 24.55
C LEU A 121 -3.31 -0.15 25.72
N GLY A 122 -3.12 -1.30 26.37
CA GLY A 122 -4.00 -1.80 27.45
C GLY A 122 -4.19 -0.80 28.59
N GLU A 123 -3.11 -0.15 29.05
CA GLU A 123 -3.16 0.86 30.12
C GLU A 123 -3.91 2.14 29.74
N TRP A 124 -4.11 2.37 28.44
CA TRP A 124 -4.73 3.58 27.88
C TRP A 124 -6.24 3.46 27.69
N VAL A 125 -6.83 2.29 27.91
CA VAL A 125 -8.24 1.96 27.63
C VAL A 125 -9.25 3.00 28.14
N ASN A 126 -8.99 3.64 29.29
CA ASN A 126 -9.85 4.65 29.90
C ASN A 126 -9.39 6.09 29.63
N LYS A 127 -8.34 6.32 28.87
CA LYS A 127 -7.86 7.64 28.48
C LYS A 127 -8.65 8.19 27.30
N LYS A 128 -8.68 9.50 27.15
CA LYS A 128 -9.34 10.17 26.02
C LYS A 128 -8.46 10.11 24.78
N ILE A 129 -9.08 10.14 23.62
CA ILE A 129 -8.37 10.15 22.32
C ILE A 129 -7.38 11.33 22.23
N ASN A 130 -7.74 12.52 22.76
CA ASN A 130 -6.85 13.68 22.78
C ASN A 130 -5.56 13.48 23.61
N ASP A 131 -5.55 12.54 24.55
CA ASP A 131 -4.39 12.29 25.40
C ASP A 131 -3.34 11.40 24.70
N LEU A 132 -3.66 10.88 23.51
CA LEU A 132 -2.82 9.97 22.76
C LEU A 132 -1.86 10.68 21.82
N SER A 133 -0.66 10.12 21.67
CA SER A 133 0.24 10.49 20.57
C SER A 133 -0.38 10.17 19.20
N LYS A 134 0.17 10.76 18.16
CA LYS A 134 -0.28 10.51 16.77
C LYS A 134 -0.23 9.02 16.39
N GLY A 135 0.84 8.32 16.77
CA GLY A 135 0.98 6.88 16.50
C GLY A 135 -0.02 6.03 17.29
N MET A 136 -0.29 6.40 18.55
CA MET A 136 -1.31 5.72 19.36
C MET A 136 -2.72 5.91 18.79
N GLN A 137 -3.05 7.12 18.32
CA GLN A 137 -4.33 7.37 17.64
C GLN A 137 -4.46 6.51 16.36
N GLN A 138 -3.38 6.36 15.60
CA GLN A 138 -3.35 5.48 14.42
C GLN A 138 -3.63 4.02 14.78
N LYS A 139 -3.01 3.52 15.85
CA LYS A 139 -3.30 2.18 16.38
C LYS A 139 -4.77 2.02 16.77
N VAL A 140 -5.37 2.99 17.45
CA VAL A 140 -6.79 2.95 17.84
C VAL A 140 -7.71 2.98 16.61
N GLN A 141 -7.40 3.77 15.59
CA GLN A 141 -8.15 3.77 14.32
C GLN A 141 -8.04 2.41 13.61
N PHE A 142 -6.85 1.81 13.61
CA PHE A 142 -6.66 0.47 13.05
C PHE A 142 -7.52 -0.56 13.80
N ILE A 143 -7.53 -0.54 15.16
CA ILE A 143 -8.42 -1.41 15.95
C ILE A 143 -9.88 -1.23 15.53
N ALA A 144 -10.36 0.01 15.41
CA ALA A 144 -11.73 0.28 14.99
C ALA A 144 -12.07 -0.33 13.62
N ALA A 145 -11.10 -0.32 12.69
CA ALA A 145 -11.29 -0.90 11.36
C ALA A 145 -11.36 -2.43 11.37
N VAL A 146 -10.66 -3.12 12.28
CA VAL A 146 -10.55 -4.59 12.29
C VAL A 146 -11.42 -5.30 13.32
N LEU A 147 -11.99 -4.56 14.29
CA LEU A 147 -12.66 -5.11 15.47
C LEU A 147 -13.86 -6.01 15.13
N HIS A 148 -14.59 -5.68 14.08
CA HIS A 148 -15.75 -6.44 13.59
C HIS A 148 -15.38 -7.57 12.61
N ARG A 149 -14.07 -7.86 12.44
CA ARG A 149 -13.55 -8.92 11.55
C ARG A 149 -14.09 -8.84 10.12
N PRO A 150 -13.87 -7.73 9.43
CA PRO A 150 -14.42 -7.53 8.10
C PRO A 150 -13.78 -8.49 7.07
N PRO A 151 -14.54 -8.99 6.09
CA PRO A 151 -13.98 -9.74 4.97
C PRO A 151 -13.12 -8.86 4.04
N ILE A 152 -13.35 -7.53 4.01
CA ILE A 152 -12.55 -6.56 3.27
C ILE A 152 -12.04 -5.48 4.21
N LEU A 153 -10.74 -5.21 4.16
CA LEU A 153 -10.09 -4.17 4.95
C LEU A 153 -9.46 -3.14 4.00
N ILE A 154 -9.95 -1.92 4.03
CA ILE A 154 -9.41 -0.79 3.27
C ILE A 154 -8.58 0.09 4.20
N LEU A 155 -7.32 0.30 3.86
CA LEU A 155 -6.35 1.03 4.65
C LEU A 155 -5.74 2.15 3.81
N ASP A 156 -6.09 3.40 4.13
CA ASP A 156 -5.56 4.59 3.45
C ASP A 156 -4.39 5.15 4.26
N GLU A 157 -3.17 5.04 3.72
CA GLU A 157 -1.90 5.43 4.35
C GLU A 157 -1.72 4.89 5.79
N PRO A 158 -1.83 3.57 6.05
CA PRO A 158 -1.93 2.99 7.39
C PRO A 158 -0.70 3.19 8.27
N PHE A 159 0.47 3.43 7.67
CA PHE A 159 1.74 3.55 8.39
C PHE A 159 2.12 5.01 8.71
N THR A 160 1.29 5.97 8.31
CA THR A 160 1.55 7.39 8.53
C THR A 160 1.54 7.74 10.02
N GLY A 161 2.66 8.31 10.49
CA GLY A 161 2.83 8.72 11.89
C GLY A 161 3.23 7.60 12.85
N LEU A 162 3.52 6.40 12.33
CA LEU A 162 4.12 5.31 13.10
C LEU A 162 5.64 5.32 12.96
N ASP A 163 6.32 4.96 14.04
CA ASP A 163 7.75 4.60 14.00
C ASP A 163 7.95 3.22 13.35
N PRO A 164 9.18 2.85 12.99
CA PRO A 164 9.45 1.58 12.29
C PRO A 164 8.98 0.32 13.02
N VAL A 165 9.05 0.30 14.36
CA VAL A 165 8.63 -0.85 15.18
C VAL A 165 7.11 -1.02 15.11
N ASN A 166 6.38 0.06 15.32
CA ASN A 166 4.93 0.05 15.25
C ASN A 166 4.41 -0.20 13.82
N ALA A 167 5.10 0.30 12.79
CA ALA A 167 4.78 0.01 11.40
C ALA A 167 4.97 -1.49 11.07
N ALA A 168 6.04 -2.12 11.57
CA ALA A 168 6.27 -3.55 11.41
C ALA A 168 5.16 -4.36 12.10
N LEU A 169 4.78 -4.00 13.33
CA LEU A 169 3.70 -4.66 14.07
C LEU A 169 2.36 -4.60 13.30
N ILE A 170 1.97 -3.42 12.81
CA ILE A 170 0.74 -3.27 12.01
C ILE A 170 0.81 -4.11 10.73
N LYS A 171 1.95 -4.10 10.04
CA LYS A 171 2.16 -4.92 8.84
C LYS A 171 1.96 -6.41 9.14
N ASP A 172 2.56 -6.93 10.20
CA ASP A 172 2.47 -8.34 10.56
C ASP A 172 1.01 -8.74 10.90
N ILE A 173 0.29 -7.86 11.61
CA ILE A 173 -1.14 -8.05 11.88
C ILE A 173 -1.96 -8.04 10.58
N MET A 174 -1.67 -7.15 9.64
CA MET A 174 -2.35 -7.13 8.33
C MET A 174 -2.15 -8.45 7.58
N LEU A 175 -0.92 -8.96 7.54
CA LEU A 175 -0.62 -10.26 6.89
C LEU A 175 -1.35 -11.42 7.58
N GLU A 176 -1.43 -11.40 8.91
CA GLU A 176 -2.20 -12.40 9.67
C GLU A 176 -3.70 -12.33 9.35
N LEU A 177 -4.29 -11.12 9.28
CA LEU A 177 -5.69 -10.95 8.90
C LEU A 177 -5.96 -11.46 7.48
N ARG A 178 -5.04 -11.22 6.53
CA ARG A 178 -5.09 -11.81 5.18
C ARG A 178 -5.08 -13.33 5.26
N ASP A 179 -4.18 -13.92 6.03
CA ASP A 179 -4.06 -15.37 6.17
C ASP A 179 -5.29 -16.00 6.85
N GLN A 180 -6.05 -15.20 7.62
CA GLN A 180 -7.36 -15.56 8.17
C GLN A 180 -8.51 -15.37 7.17
N GLY A 181 -8.23 -14.91 5.94
CA GLY A 181 -9.19 -14.79 4.85
C GLY A 181 -9.66 -13.37 4.52
N SER A 182 -9.21 -12.34 5.24
CA SER A 182 -9.55 -10.96 4.89
C SER A 182 -8.82 -10.53 3.61
N THR A 183 -9.52 -9.83 2.73
CA THR A 183 -8.93 -9.15 1.58
C THR A 183 -8.50 -7.75 2.00
N ILE A 184 -7.26 -7.36 1.68
CA ILE A 184 -6.70 -6.09 2.12
C ILE A 184 -6.47 -5.17 0.92
N ILE A 185 -6.98 -3.96 0.98
CA ILE A 185 -6.74 -2.89 0.01
C ILE A 185 -5.89 -1.83 0.70
N LEU A 186 -4.64 -1.69 0.27
CA LEU A 186 -3.69 -0.73 0.78
C LEU A 186 -3.58 0.45 -0.19
N SER A 187 -3.95 1.65 0.23
CA SER A 187 -3.69 2.88 -0.52
C SER A 187 -2.44 3.55 0.04
N THR A 188 -1.44 3.78 -0.80
CA THR A 188 -0.20 4.47 -0.39
C THR A 188 0.55 5.05 -1.58
N HIS A 189 1.40 6.02 -1.33
CA HIS A 189 2.39 6.54 -2.28
C HIS A 189 3.79 5.93 -2.05
N ARG A 190 3.96 5.06 -1.05
CA ARG A 190 5.26 4.47 -0.64
C ARG A 190 5.45 3.10 -1.29
N MET A 191 6.19 3.08 -2.41
CA MET A 191 6.40 1.87 -3.23
C MET A 191 7.06 0.71 -2.48
N GLU A 192 7.98 1.02 -1.54
CA GLU A 192 8.68 0.00 -0.73
C GLU A 192 7.72 -0.82 0.13
N GLN A 193 6.68 -0.19 0.70
CA GLN A 193 5.67 -0.88 1.51
C GLN A 193 4.87 -1.86 0.67
N VAL A 194 4.56 -1.47 -0.55
CA VAL A 194 3.82 -2.29 -1.52
C VAL A 194 4.62 -3.51 -1.95
N GLU A 195 5.91 -3.32 -2.25
CA GLU A 195 6.79 -4.43 -2.63
C GLU A 195 6.91 -5.51 -1.55
N MET A 196 6.81 -5.11 -0.28
CA MET A 196 6.93 -6.03 0.84
C MET A 196 5.67 -6.87 1.11
N MET A 197 4.48 -6.44 0.66
CA MET A 197 3.26 -7.06 1.13
C MET A 197 2.15 -7.26 0.09
N CYS A 198 2.18 -6.55 -1.05
CA CYS A 198 1.10 -6.65 -2.03
C CYS A 198 1.31 -7.82 -3.00
N ASP A 199 0.25 -8.55 -3.29
CA ASP A 199 0.19 -9.58 -4.33
C ASP A 199 -0.02 -8.95 -5.71
N SER A 200 -0.89 -7.94 -5.77
CA SER A 200 -1.25 -7.22 -7.01
C SER A 200 -1.42 -5.72 -6.73
N ILE A 201 -1.32 -4.94 -7.78
CA ILE A 201 -1.37 -3.49 -7.69
C ILE A 201 -2.20 -2.86 -8.81
N CYS A 202 -2.69 -1.66 -8.56
CA CYS A 202 -3.08 -0.70 -9.58
C CYS A 202 -2.40 0.63 -9.30
N LEU A 203 -1.58 1.07 -10.22
CA LEU A 203 -0.95 2.39 -10.21
C LEU A 203 -1.84 3.35 -10.97
N ILE A 204 -2.27 4.42 -10.31
CA ILE A 204 -3.09 5.47 -10.91
C ILE A 204 -2.34 6.81 -10.89
N ASP A 205 -2.53 7.57 -11.96
CA ASP A 205 -2.07 8.94 -12.07
C ASP A 205 -3.12 9.77 -12.79
N HIS A 206 -3.39 10.99 -12.29
CA HIS A 206 -4.43 11.90 -12.83
C HIS A 206 -5.78 11.19 -13.10
N GLY A 207 -6.20 10.31 -12.21
CA GLY A 207 -7.46 9.55 -12.30
C GLY A 207 -7.44 8.36 -13.26
N ARG A 208 -6.34 8.08 -13.95
CA ARG A 208 -6.21 7.02 -14.97
C ARG A 208 -5.32 5.89 -14.48
N PRO A 209 -5.64 4.63 -14.81
CA PRO A 209 -4.75 3.52 -14.53
C PRO A 209 -3.53 3.59 -15.47
N ILE A 210 -2.33 3.59 -14.89
CA ILE A 210 -1.04 3.54 -15.61
C ILE A 210 -0.58 2.10 -15.76
N LEU A 211 -0.77 1.30 -14.70
CA LEU A 211 -0.29 -0.07 -14.61
C LEU A 211 -1.16 -0.84 -13.62
N ALA A 212 -1.61 -2.04 -13.99
CA ALA A 212 -2.38 -2.90 -13.09
C ALA A 212 -2.03 -4.36 -13.33
N GLY A 213 -2.04 -5.17 -12.26
CA GLY A 213 -1.82 -6.61 -12.33
C GLY A 213 -1.06 -7.18 -11.15
N GLU A 214 -0.65 -8.44 -11.26
CA GLU A 214 0.18 -9.12 -10.29
C GLU A 214 1.55 -8.46 -10.20
N LEU A 215 2.00 -8.10 -8.98
CA LEU A 215 3.24 -7.35 -8.76
C LEU A 215 4.47 -8.09 -9.32
N LYS A 216 4.56 -9.40 -9.10
CA LYS A 216 5.67 -10.21 -9.62
C LYS A 216 5.67 -10.26 -11.15
N ALA A 217 4.51 -10.39 -11.78
CA ALA A 217 4.40 -10.39 -13.24
C ALA A 217 4.80 -9.03 -13.82
N ILE A 218 4.38 -7.95 -13.20
CA ILE A 218 4.77 -6.58 -13.56
C ILE A 218 6.30 -6.45 -13.50
N LYS A 219 6.92 -6.74 -12.35
CA LYS A 219 8.39 -6.62 -12.21
C LYS A 219 9.15 -7.45 -13.23
N ARG A 220 8.71 -8.67 -13.51
CA ARG A 220 9.30 -9.54 -14.53
C ARG A 220 9.19 -8.96 -15.94
N SER A 221 8.09 -8.27 -16.28
CA SER A 221 7.90 -7.68 -17.61
C SER A 221 8.88 -6.56 -17.93
N PHE A 222 9.44 -5.92 -16.90
CA PHE A 222 10.51 -4.92 -17.03
C PHE A 222 11.91 -5.54 -17.11
N GLY A 223 12.01 -6.87 -16.94
CA GLY A 223 13.26 -7.63 -17.06
C GLY A 223 14.23 -7.42 -15.90
N LYS A 224 15.33 -8.16 -15.94
CA LYS A 224 16.45 -8.01 -14.98
C LYS A 224 17.52 -7.10 -15.58
N ASN A 225 17.22 -5.81 -15.69
CA ASN A 225 18.11 -4.79 -16.22
C ASN A 225 18.79 -3.96 -15.13
N THR A 226 18.68 -4.39 -13.87
CA THR A 226 19.30 -3.73 -12.74
C THR A 226 20.27 -4.69 -12.05
N VAL A 227 21.47 -4.19 -11.73
CA VAL A 227 22.48 -4.93 -10.98
C VAL A 227 22.61 -4.29 -9.61
N ARG A 228 22.38 -5.06 -8.55
CA ARG A 228 22.70 -4.66 -7.18
C ARG A 228 24.12 -5.03 -6.86
N ILE A 229 24.90 -4.05 -6.44
CA ILE A 229 26.32 -4.19 -6.13
C ILE A 229 26.57 -3.66 -4.72
N GLU A 230 27.24 -4.48 -3.88
CA GLU A 230 27.85 -4.04 -2.63
C GLU A 230 29.37 -4.17 -2.78
N TYR A 231 30.10 -3.12 -2.43
CA TYR A 231 31.55 -3.07 -2.65
C TYR A 231 32.25 -2.20 -1.60
N THR A 232 33.55 -2.44 -1.45
CA THR A 232 34.45 -1.64 -0.61
C THR A 232 35.48 -0.97 -1.51
N GLY A 233 35.67 0.35 -1.37
CA GLY A 233 36.65 1.11 -2.15
C GLY A 233 36.01 2.21 -3.00
N ASN A 234 36.72 2.60 -4.07
CA ASN A 234 36.29 3.68 -4.97
C ASN A 234 35.25 3.18 -5.98
N GLY A 235 34.19 3.97 -6.20
CA GLY A 235 33.13 3.65 -7.15
C GLY A 235 33.41 4.07 -8.60
N GLN A 236 34.65 4.35 -9.00
CA GLN A 236 35.00 4.78 -10.38
C GLN A 236 34.71 3.70 -11.43
N PHE A 237 34.77 2.43 -11.08
CA PHE A 237 34.40 1.31 -11.94
C PHE A 237 32.94 1.34 -12.43
N LEU A 238 32.08 2.16 -11.82
CA LEU A 238 30.72 2.40 -12.25
C LEU A 238 30.58 3.49 -13.32
N ASP A 239 31.65 4.21 -13.61
CA ASP A 239 31.67 5.24 -14.67
C ASP A 239 31.84 4.60 -16.06
N LEU A 240 30.82 3.87 -16.47
CA LEU A 240 30.74 3.18 -17.75
C LEU A 240 29.49 3.68 -18.53
N PRO A 241 29.57 4.84 -19.19
CA PRO A 241 28.38 5.48 -19.78
C PRO A 241 27.73 4.67 -20.90
N HIS A 242 28.42 3.69 -21.48
CA HIS A 242 27.85 2.77 -22.47
C HIS A 242 27.12 1.57 -21.86
N VAL A 243 27.36 1.27 -20.56
CA VAL A 243 26.71 0.17 -19.81
C VAL A 243 25.67 0.72 -18.83
N VAL A 244 26.03 1.76 -18.11
CA VAL A 244 25.25 2.32 -17.01
C VAL A 244 24.31 3.40 -17.54
N GLU A 245 23.01 3.23 -17.28
CA GLU A 245 21.99 4.24 -17.57
C GLU A 245 21.80 5.16 -16.34
N ARG A 246 21.68 4.55 -15.14
CA ARG A 246 21.41 5.27 -13.90
C ARG A 246 21.98 4.52 -12.70
N LEU A 247 22.39 5.29 -11.68
CA LEU A 247 22.86 4.79 -10.38
C LEU A 247 21.92 5.25 -9.27
N ASN A 248 21.45 4.30 -8.44
CA ASN A 248 20.72 4.57 -7.21
C ASN A 248 21.51 4.02 -6.03
N ARG A 249 21.97 4.90 -5.11
CA ARG A 249 22.77 4.51 -3.95
C ARG A 249 21.89 4.33 -2.71
N HIS A 250 22.03 3.18 -2.05
CA HIS A 250 21.28 2.81 -0.85
C HIS A 250 22.23 2.32 0.25
N GLY A 251 22.75 3.24 1.07
CA GLY A 251 23.76 2.91 2.07
C GLY A 251 25.02 2.32 1.45
N ALA A 252 25.36 1.06 1.78
CA ALA A 252 26.50 0.34 1.25
C ALA A 252 26.26 -0.31 -0.13
N ALA A 253 25.01 -0.37 -0.60
CA ALA A 253 24.64 -0.95 -1.87
C ALA A 253 24.40 0.12 -2.94
N VAL A 254 24.65 -0.22 -4.21
CA VAL A 254 24.26 0.57 -5.38
C VAL A 254 23.45 -0.28 -6.33
N ASP A 255 22.27 0.20 -6.73
CA ASP A 255 21.49 -0.38 -7.80
C ASP A 255 21.85 0.34 -9.10
N VAL A 256 22.37 -0.43 -10.06
CA VAL A 256 22.86 0.04 -11.36
C VAL A 256 21.85 -0.36 -12.42
N LYS A 257 21.11 0.61 -12.97
CA LYS A 257 20.25 0.35 -14.14
C LYS A 257 21.13 0.27 -15.39
N LEU A 258 21.03 -0.84 -16.11
CA LEU A 258 21.77 -1.08 -17.33
C LEU A 258 21.06 -0.47 -18.53
N ARG A 259 21.85 0.01 -19.51
CA ARG A 259 21.32 0.38 -20.82
C ARG A 259 20.75 -0.84 -21.55
N PRO A 260 19.77 -0.67 -22.45
CA PRO A 260 19.27 -1.75 -23.28
C PRO A 260 20.40 -2.48 -24.02
N GLY A 261 20.47 -3.82 -23.84
CA GLY A 261 21.49 -4.65 -24.46
C GLY A 261 22.87 -4.63 -23.82
N ALA A 262 23.10 -3.84 -22.77
CA ALA A 262 24.38 -3.80 -22.05
C ALA A 262 24.62 -5.08 -21.23
N ASN A 263 25.90 -5.47 -21.14
CA ASN A 263 26.29 -6.65 -20.40
C ASN A 263 26.76 -6.29 -18.97
N ALA A 264 26.05 -6.77 -17.96
CA ALA A 264 26.37 -6.57 -16.55
C ALA A 264 27.81 -7.02 -16.19
N GLN A 265 28.35 -8.01 -16.91
CA GLN A 265 29.72 -8.52 -16.68
C GLN A 265 30.80 -7.47 -16.94
N GLU A 266 30.52 -6.43 -17.72
CA GLU A 266 31.49 -5.35 -17.94
C GLU A 266 31.74 -4.55 -16.69
N ILE A 267 30.72 -4.34 -15.84
CA ILE A 267 30.85 -3.69 -14.53
C ILE A 267 31.76 -4.55 -13.62
N LEU A 268 31.55 -5.87 -13.60
CA LEU A 268 32.35 -6.77 -12.80
C LEU A 268 33.83 -6.77 -13.24
N LYS A 269 34.07 -6.76 -14.56
CA LYS A 269 35.43 -6.68 -15.11
C LYS A 269 36.12 -5.37 -14.75
N ALA A 270 35.39 -4.23 -14.81
CA ALA A 270 35.92 -2.93 -14.43
C ALA A 270 36.27 -2.90 -12.94
N ALA A 271 35.42 -3.42 -12.07
CA ALA A 271 35.67 -3.49 -10.64
C ALA A 271 36.92 -4.33 -10.31
N VAL A 272 37.08 -5.47 -10.97
CA VAL A 272 38.31 -6.31 -10.79
C VAL A 272 39.53 -5.57 -11.29
N ALA A 273 39.48 -4.86 -12.42
CA ALA A 273 40.58 -4.07 -12.95
C ALA A 273 41.02 -2.92 -12.00
N ASP A 274 40.05 -2.29 -11.34
CA ASP A 274 40.26 -1.23 -10.38
C ASP A 274 40.64 -1.75 -8.98
N GLY A 275 40.75 -3.08 -8.78
CA GLY A 275 41.08 -3.69 -7.51
C GLY A 275 40.03 -3.51 -6.42
N VAL A 276 38.77 -3.30 -6.81
CA VAL A 276 37.64 -3.10 -5.89
C VAL A 276 37.17 -4.46 -5.38
N GLU A 277 36.96 -4.55 -4.06
CA GLU A 277 36.37 -5.74 -3.44
C GLU A 277 34.85 -5.68 -3.55
N ILE A 278 34.28 -6.64 -4.31
CA ILE A 278 32.84 -6.80 -4.44
C ILE A 278 32.36 -7.88 -3.47
N THR A 279 31.43 -7.50 -2.57
CA THR A 279 30.82 -8.43 -1.61
C THR A 279 29.48 -8.98 -2.11
N ARG A 280 28.82 -8.26 -3.05
CA ARG A 280 27.60 -8.71 -3.69
C ARG A 280 27.51 -8.21 -5.14
N PHE A 281 27.09 -9.09 -6.05
CA PHE A 281 26.79 -8.76 -7.42
C PHE A 281 25.59 -9.61 -7.89
N GLU A 282 24.44 -8.98 -8.04
CA GLU A 282 23.19 -9.69 -8.31
C GLU A 282 22.34 -8.95 -9.35
N LEU A 283 21.89 -9.68 -10.39
CA LEU A 283 20.88 -9.18 -11.30
C LEU A 283 19.51 -9.24 -10.62
N VAL A 284 18.94 -8.08 -10.37
CA VAL A 284 17.65 -7.93 -9.68
C VAL A 284 16.59 -7.37 -10.62
N GLU A 285 15.34 -7.67 -10.30
CA GLU A 285 14.22 -6.97 -10.93
C GLU A 285 14.23 -5.50 -10.45
N PRO A 286 13.84 -4.54 -11.32
CA PRO A 286 13.85 -3.13 -10.94
C PRO A 286 12.91 -2.88 -9.74
N PRO A 287 13.28 -1.94 -8.84
CA PRO A 287 12.37 -1.46 -7.81
C PRO A 287 11.08 -0.89 -8.43
N LEU A 288 9.96 -1.06 -7.73
CA LEU A 288 8.67 -0.55 -8.20
C LEU A 288 8.70 0.97 -8.44
N ASN A 289 9.49 1.69 -7.65
CA ASN A 289 9.69 3.12 -7.81
C ASN A 289 10.31 3.49 -9.18
N ASP A 290 11.26 2.70 -9.67
CA ASP A 290 11.89 2.94 -10.97
C ASP A 290 10.91 2.63 -12.10
N ILE A 291 10.11 1.56 -11.96
CA ILE A 291 9.02 1.23 -12.88
C ILE A 291 7.99 2.37 -12.95
N PHE A 292 7.64 2.94 -11.81
CA PHE A 292 6.73 4.09 -11.72
C PHE A 292 7.27 5.29 -12.48
N ILE A 293 8.50 5.70 -12.19
CA ILE A 293 9.14 6.86 -12.85
C ILE A 293 9.18 6.66 -14.36
N GLU A 294 9.56 5.47 -14.84
CA GLU A 294 9.62 5.15 -16.25
C GLU A 294 8.25 5.26 -16.93
N LYS A 295 7.21 4.73 -16.31
CA LYS A 295 5.85 4.76 -16.85
C LYS A 295 5.23 6.15 -16.86
N VAL A 296 5.37 6.92 -15.79
CA VAL A 296 4.84 8.30 -15.72
C VAL A 296 5.58 9.20 -16.72
N SER A 297 6.90 9.06 -16.86
CA SER A 297 7.68 9.84 -17.82
C SER A 297 7.29 9.52 -19.28
N SER A 298 6.99 8.25 -19.59
CA SER A 298 6.56 7.83 -20.94
C SER A 298 5.12 8.22 -21.28
N THR A 299 4.28 8.51 -20.30
CA THR A 299 2.88 8.92 -20.52
C THR A 299 2.77 10.45 -20.74
N ASN A 300 3.76 11.22 -20.26
CA ASN A 300 3.81 12.69 -20.37
C ASN A 300 4.66 13.19 -21.56
N ALA A 301 5.25 12.29 -22.34
CA ALA A 301 6.01 12.58 -23.57
C ALA A 301 5.15 12.28 -24.81
#